data_9b86649c0e193d727d9f29fc1194410b
#
_entry.id   9b86649c0e193d727d9f29fc1194410b
#
_cell.length_a   1.000
_cell.length_b   1.000
_cell.length_c   1.000
_cell.angle_alpha   90.00
_cell.angle_beta   90.00
_cell.angle_gamma   90.00
#
_symmetry.space_group_name_H-M   'P 1'
#
loop_
_entity.id
_entity.type
_entity.pdbx_description
1 polymer ?
#
loop_
_entity_poly.entity_id
_entity_poly.type
_entity_poly.pdbx_seq_one_letter_code
_entity_poly.pdbx_strand_id
1 'polypeptide(L)'
;MPPLDTAAEGAKCEDLEKVVTEGDSEKFFQIGAQLPPQEKEELVEFLKRNIDVFAWDACDAPGIDPAFICHHLNVNPSITLKKQPPRRLSREHADAIKDEVMKLKCAGAIKEVFYPEWLANTVVVKKKNGKW
;
A
#
# COMPACT_ATOMS: atom_id res chain seq x y z
N MET A 1 -35.56 12.10 17.11
CA MET A 1 -34.34 11.62 16.45
C MET A 1 -34.55 11.74 14.95
N PRO A 2 -33.97 12.72 14.25
CA PRO A 2 -34.13 12.83 12.80
C PRO A 2 -33.20 11.83 12.10
N PRO A 3 -33.58 11.27 10.94
CA PRO A 3 -32.75 10.32 10.18
C PRO A 3 -31.59 11.08 9.53
N LEU A 4 -30.37 10.56 9.75
CA LEU A 4 -29.15 10.94 9.06
C LEU A 4 -29.10 10.25 7.69
N ASP A 5 -29.93 10.69 6.75
CA ASP A 5 -29.77 10.40 5.33
C ASP A 5 -29.13 11.61 4.65
N THR A 6 -27.85 11.78 4.85
CA THR A 6 -27.00 12.51 3.92
C THR A 6 -26.32 11.46 3.06
N ALA A 7 -26.95 11.12 1.95
CA ALA A 7 -26.28 10.48 0.83
C ALA A 7 -25.08 11.37 0.48
N ALA A 8 -23.87 10.92 0.78
CA ALA A 8 -22.66 11.54 0.30
C ALA A 8 -22.76 11.52 -1.24
N GLU A 9 -23.03 12.67 -1.85
CA GLU A 9 -22.82 12.85 -3.28
C GLU A 9 -21.40 12.41 -3.56
N GLY A 10 -21.26 11.33 -4.35
CA GLY A 10 -19.97 10.76 -4.68
C GLY A 10 -19.09 11.86 -5.24
N ALA A 11 -17.95 12.13 -4.60
CA ALA A 11 -16.98 13.09 -5.08
C ALA A 11 -16.72 12.79 -6.56
N LYS A 12 -17.01 13.75 -7.44
CA LYS A 12 -16.64 13.65 -8.85
C LYS A 12 -15.14 13.58 -8.91
N CYS A 13 -14.60 12.41 -9.22
CA CYS A 13 -13.18 12.28 -9.49
C CYS A 13 -12.88 13.04 -10.79
N GLU A 14 -11.90 13.92 -10.72
CA GLU A 14 -11.35 14.59 -11.90
C GLU A 14 -10.65 13.57 -12.80
N ASP A 15 -10.73 13.74 -14.12
CA ASP A 15 -9.96 12.94 -15.06
C ASP A 15 -8.46 13.19 -14.87
N LEU A 16 -7.68 12.11 -14.87
CA LEU A 16 -6.24 12.15 -14.66
C LEU A 16 -5.51 11.82 -15.96
N GLU A 17 -4.43 12.54 -16.20
CA GLU A 17 -3.51 12.30 -17.30
C GLU A 17 -2.23 11.64 -16.79
N LYS A 18 -1.74 10.64 -17.52
CA LYS A 18 -0.52 9.91 -17.19
C LYS A 18 0.69 10.62 -17.79
N VAL A 19 1.64 11.00 -16.94
CA VAL A 19 2.93 11.55 -17.33
C VAL A 19 4.03 10.57 -16.95
N VAL A 20 4.69 10.01 -17.97
CA VAL A 20 5.76 9.03 -17.78
C VAL A 20 7.07 9.73 -17.42
N THR A 21 7.86 9.14 -16.52
CA THR A 21 9.18 9.63 -16.17
C THR A 21 10.20 9.24 -17.24
N GLU A 22 11.26 10.02 -17.38
CA GLU A 22 12.33 9.71 -18.31
C GLU A 22 13.12 8.48 -17.84
N GLY A 23 13.25 7.48 -18.71
CA GLY A 23 14.05 6.28 -18.48
C GLY A 23 13.30 5.05 -17.96
N ASP A 24 12.07 5.18 -17.47
CA ASP A 24 11.30 4.05 -16.96
C ASP A 24 9.81 4.22 -17.25
N SER A 25 9.26 3.40 -18.13
CA SER A 25 7.85 3.45 -18.53
C SER A 25 6.89 2.98 -17.41
N GLU A 26 7.41 2.30 -16.40
CA GLU A 26 6.61 1.84 -15.26
C GLU A 26 6.43 2.93 -14.20
N LYS A 27 7.35 3.90 -14.16
CA LYS A 27 7.27 5.05 -13.26
C LYS A 27 6.54 6.19 -13.94
N PHE A 28 5.44 6.60 -13.36
CA PHE A 28 4.62 7.68 -13.92
C PHE A 28 3.89 8.46 -12.83
N PHE A 29 3.63 9.73 -13.12
CA PHE A 29 2.74 10.56 -12.33
C PHE A 29 1.34 10.57 -12.95
N GLN A 30 0.34 10.79 -12.11
CA GLN A 30 -1.03 11.08 -12.53
C GLN A 30 -1.37 12.50 -12.07
N ILE A 31 -1.65 13.37 -13.01
CA ILE A 31 -1.96 14.77 -12.78
C ILE A 31 -3.35 15.11 -13.31
N GLY A 32 -3.98 16.16 -12.78
CA GLY A 32 -5.29 16.61 -13.23
C GLY A 32 -5.28 16.97 -14.73
N ALA A 33 -6.19 16.36 -15.50
CA ALA A 33 -6.26 16.60 -16.94
C ALA A 33 -6.74 18.03 -17.29
N GLN A 34 -7.45 18.68 -16.35
CA GLN A 34 -8.04 20.00 -16.54
C GLN A 34 -7.11 21.15 -16.12
N LEU A 35 -5.88 20.87 -15.71
CA LEU A 35 -4.92 21.89 -15.36
C LEU A 35 -4.60 22.79 -16.59
N PRO A 36 -4.50 24.12 -16.40
CA PRO A 36 -4.02 25.01 -17.43
C PRO A 36 -2.68 24.57 -17.99
N PRO A 37 -2.41 24.72 -19.30
CA PRO A 37 -1.19 24.18 -19.91
C PRO A 37 0.12 24.65 -19.25
N GLN A 38 0.17 25.91 -18.84
CA GLN A 38 1.33 26.48 -18.18
C GLN A 38 1.55 25.87 -16.78
N GLU A 39 0.49 25.80 -15.96
CA GLU A 39 0.56 25.19 -14.62
C GLU A 39 0.90 23.69 -14.69
N LYS A 40 0.40 23.01 -15.72
CA LYS A 40 0.71 21.61 -15.98
C LYS A 40 2.20 21.42 -16.29
N GLU A 41 2.77 22.25 -17.16
CA GLU A 41 4.19 22.18 -17.52
C GLU A 41 5.08 22.45 -16.30
N GLU A 42 4.78 23.49 -15.52
CA GLU A 42 5.51 23.83 -14.29
C GLU A 42 5.42 22.69 -13.26
N LEU A 43 4.25 22.09 -13.08
CA LEU A 43 4.04 20.94 -12.18
C LEU A 43 4.84 19.73 -12.63
N VAL A 44 4.79 19.37 -13.91
CA VAL A 44 5.53 18.23 -14.47
C VAL A 44 7.04 18.43 -14.31
N GLU A 45 7.54 19.63 -14.57
CA GLU A 45 8.95 19.95 -14.40
C GLU A 45 9.36 19.88 -12.92
N PHE A 46 8.52 20.36 -12.01
CA PHE A 46 8.75 20.25 -10.57
C PHE A 46 8.80 18.80 -10.11
N LEU A 47 7.84 17.95 -10.54
CA LEU A 47 7.80 16.54 -10.20
C LEU A 47 9.02 15.78 -10.74
N LYS A 48 9.45 16.07 -11.95
CA LYS A 48 10.65 15.47 -12.56
C LYS A 48 11.94 15.86 -11.83
N ARG A 49 12.07 17.11 -11.37
CA ARG A 49 13.22 17.53 -10.57
C ARG A 49 13.30 16.88 -9.20
N ASN A 50 12.18 16.45 -8.65
CA ASN A 50 12.08 15.88 -7.31
C ASN A 50 11.68 14.39 -7.36
N ILE A 51 12.07 13.68 -8.39
CA ILE A 51 11.69 12.27 -8.59
C ILE A 51 12.21 11.35 -7.46
N ASP A 52 13.29 11.72 -6.84
CA ASP A 52 13.98 11.02 -5.75
C ASP A 52 13.23 11.07 -4.41
N VAL A 53 12.26 11.98 -4.24
CA VAL A 53 11.44 12.03 -3.02
C VAL A 53 10.26 11.05 -3.05
N PHE A 54 10.01 10.41 -4.18
CA PHE A 54 8.92 9.45 -4.33
C PHE A 54 9.41 8.01 -4.08
N ALA A 55 8.64 7.26 -3.31
CA ALA A 55 8.84 5.82 -3.16
C ALA A 55 8.17 5.10 -4.33
N TRP A 56 8.93 4.55 -5.25
CA TRP A 56 8.44 3.84 -6.44
C TRP A 56 8.20 2.35 -6.17
N ASP A 57 8.94 1.79 -5.22
CA ASP A 57 8.73 0.43 -4.72
C ASP A 57 8.88 0.37 -3.18
N ALA A 58 8.70 -0.83 -2.62
CA ALA A 58 8.76 -1.01 -1.17
C ALA A 58 10.15 -0.76 -0.57
N CYS A 59 11.22 -0.89 -1.37
CA CYS A 59 12.59 -0.65 -0.91
C CYS A 59 12.92 0.84 -0.79
N ASP A 60 12.21 1.69 -1.52
CA ASP A 60 12.37 3.15 -1.47
C ASP A 60 11.73 3.78 -0.22
N ALA A 61 10.95 2.99 0.55
CA ALA A 61 10.28 3.43 1.77
C ALA A 61 10.81 2.67 3.01
N PRO A 62 12.00 3.02 3.52
CA PRO A 62 12.66 2.27 4.59
C PRO A 62 11.93 2.30 5.93
N GLY A 63 10.90 3.13 6.06
CA GLY A 63 10.16 3.30 7.29
C GLY A 63 10.80 4.28 8.29
N ILE A 64 10.24 4.32 9.48
CA ILE A 64 10.70 5.20 10.56
C ILE A 64 11.47 4.37 11.57
N ASP A 65 12.57 4.91 12.09
CA ASP A 65 13.35 4.26 13.15
C ASP A 65 12.46 3.97 14.37
N PRO A 66 12.36 2.70 14.80
CA PRO A 66 11.57 2.31 15.97
C PRO A 66 11.98 3.01 17.26
N ALA A 67 13.22 3.49 17.37
CA ALA A 67 13.67 4.27 18.52
C ALA A 67 13.06 5.66 18.57
N PHE A 68 12.65 6.20 17.40
CA PHE A 68 11.98 7.50 17.31
C PHE A 68 10.48 7.37 17.61
N ILE A 69 9.79 6.44 16.95
CA ILE A 69 8.38 6.16 17.16
C ILE A 69 8.00 4.75 16.73
N CYS A 70 7.19 4.08 17.54
CA CYS A 70 6.59 2.80 17.20
C CYS A 70 5.07 2.91 17.20
N HIS A 71 4.43 2.21 16.27
CA HIS A 71 2.99 2.01 16.31
C HIS A 71 2.64 0.99 17.40
N HIS A 72 1.80 1.40 18.34
CA HIS A 72 1.29 0.51 19.37
C HIS A 72 -0.03 -0.10 18.93
N LEU A 73 -0.07 -1.42 18.85
CA LEU A 73 -1.31 -2.14 18.57
C LEU A 73 -2.23 -2.07 19.79
N ASN A 74 -3.50 -1.78 19.55
CA ASN A 74 -4.53 -1.78 20.61
C ASN A 74 -4.94 -3.22 20.95
N VAL A 75 -4.03 -3.94 21.59
CA VAL A 75 -4.24 -5.35 22.03
C VAL A 75 -4.45 -5.36 23.53
N ASN A 76 -5.54 -6.00 23.98
CA ASN A 76 -5.78 -6.18 25.41
C ASN A 76 -4.81 -7.26 25.97
N PRO A 77 -3.88 -6.91 26.88
CA PRO A 77 -2.91 -7.85 27.42
C PRO A 77 -3.51 -8.95 28.30
N SER A 78 -4.76 -8.78 28.76
CA SER A 78 -5.47 -9.80 29.56
C SER A 78 -6.07 -10.93 28.72
N ILE A 79 -6.07 -10.81 27.37
CA ILE A 79 -6.58 -11.85 26.50
C ILE A 79 -5.47 -12.82 26.13
N THR A 80 -5.72 -14.10 26.34
CA THR A 80 -4.78 -15.17 25.96
C THR A 80 -4.55 -15.16 24.45
N LEU A 81 -3.28 -15.09 24.06
CA LEU A 81 -2.84 -15.17 22.67
C LEU A 81 -3.22 -16.53 22.07
N LYS A 82 -3.67 -16.54 20.83
CA LYS A 82 -4.11 -17.75 20.13
C LYS A 82 -3.28 -17.98 18.88
N LYS A 83 -2.99 -19.27 18.63
CA LYS A 83 -2.44 -19.74 17.36
C LYS A 83 -3.58 -20.34 16.54
N GLN A 84 -3.86 -19.74 15.39
CA GLN A 84 -4.82 -20.31 14.45
C GLN A 84 -4.21 -21.54 13.76
N PRO A 85 -4.96 -22.64 13.61
CA PRO A 85 -4.49 -23.77 12.81
C PRO A 85 -4.34 -23.35 11.34
N PRO A 86 -3.38 -23.94 10.61
CA PRO A 86 -3.18 -23.61 9.19
C PRO A 86 -4.44 -23.92 8.38
N ARG A 87 -4.83 -22.98 7.51
CA ARG A 87 -5.92 -23.18 6.56
C ARG A 87 -5.38 -23.83 5.28
N ARG A 88 -6.17 -24.70 4.69
CA ARG A 88 -5.89 -25.18 3.34
C ARG A 88 -6.18 -24.05 2.35
N LEU A 89 -5.18 -23.68 1.57
CA LEU A 89 -5.26 -22.65 0.53
C LEU A 89 -5.33 -23.31 -0.84
N SER A 90 -6.01 -22.68 -1.79
CA SER A 90 -5.82 -23.05 -3.20
C SER A 90 -4.40 -22.69 -3.62
N ARG A 91 -3.92 -23.32 -4.69
CA ARG A 91 -2.57 -23.08 -5.22
C ARG A 91 -2.37 -21.60 -5.58
N GLU A 92 -3.38 -20.99 -6.23
CA GLU A 92 -3.35 -19.59 -6.62
C GLU A 92 -3.18 -18.65 -5.40
N HIS A 93 -3.90 -18.91 -4.30
CA HIS A 93 -3.76 -18.13 -3.06
C HIS A 93 -2.40 -18.34 -2.39
N ALA A 94 -1.91 -19.58 -2.40
CA ALA A 94 -0.61 -19.88 -1.81
C ALA A 94 0.53 -19.20 -2.56
N ASP A 95 0.49 -19.18 -3.88
CA ASP A 95 1.48 -18.52 -4.72
C ASP A 95 1.42 -16.99 -4.51
N ALA A 96 0.23 -16.38 -4.49
CA ALA A 96 0.05 -14.95 -4.22
C ALA A 96 0.59 -14.54 -2.84
N ILE A 97 0.35 -15.33 -1.80
CA ILE A 97 0.89 -15.09 -0.45
C ILE A 97 2.42 -15.18 -0.46
N LYS A 98 2.97 -16.21 -1.12
CA LYS A 98 4.41 -16.40 -1.20
C LYS A 98 5.10 -15.22 -1.86
N ASP A 99 4.58 -14.75 -2.98
CA ASP A 99 5.14 -13.62 -3.72
C ASP A 99 5.12 -12.33 -2.89
N GLU A 100 4.01 -12.04 -2.22
CA GLU A 100 3.90 -10.86 -1.37
C GLU A 100 4.80 -10.93 -0.12
N VAL A 101 4.90 -12.11 0.51
CA VAL A 101 5.80 -12.32 1.66
C VAL A 101 7.25 -12.14 1.24
N MET A 102 7.65 -12.68 0.08
CA MET A 102 9.00 -12.49 -0.45
C MET A 102 9.32 -11.04 -0.72
N LYS A 103 8.40 -10.31 -1.33
CA LYS A 103 8.53 -8.87 -1.59
C LYS A 103 8.72 -8.08 -0.30
N LEU A 104 7.86 -8.29 0.70
CA LEU A 104 7.95 -7.61 2.00
C LEU A 104 9.22 -7.98 2.77
N LYS A 105 9.67 -9.24 2.67
CA LYS A 105 10.92 -9.71 3.27
C LYS A 105 12.13 -9.05 2.60
N CYS A 106 12.17 -8.98 1.28
CA CYS A 106 13.23 -8.29 0.53
C CYS A 106 13.28 -6.80 0.85
N ALA A 107 12.12 -6.16 1.04
CA ALA A 107 12.03 -4.76 1.45
C ALA A 107 12.37 -4.51 2.93
N GLY A 108 12.66 -5.56 3.72
CA GLY A 108 12.94 -5.42 5.15
C GLY A 108 11.70 -5.05 6.00
N ALA A 109 10.50 -5.04 5.42
CA ALA A 109 9.27 -4.67 6.11
C ALA A 109 8.79 -5.74 7.11
N ILE A 110 9.17 -6.99 6.89
CA ILE A 110 8.87 -8.12 7.77
C ILE A 110 10.11 -8.98 8.01
N LYS A 111 10.12 -9.67 9.14
CA LYS A 111 11.16 -10.65 9.49
C LYS A 111 10.54 -11.97 9.90
N GLU A 112 11.30 -13.03 9.74
CA GLU A 112 10.93 -14.36 10.21
C GLU A 112 11.03 -14.45 11.73
N VAL A 113 10.01 -15.06 12.35
CA VAL A 113 9.97 -15.28 13.80
C VAL A 113 9.84 -16.77 14.07
N PHE A 114 10.74 -17.31 14.88
CA PHE A 114 10.68 -18.69 15.38
C PHE A 114 9.86 -18.70 16.66
N TYR A 115 9.01 -19.72 16.84
CA TYR A 115 8.17 -19.92 18.02
C TYR A 115 7.22 -18.76 18.36
N PRO A 116 6.36 -18.33 17.42
CA PRO A 116 5.40 -17.27 17.70
C PRO A 116 4.42 -17.69 18.79
N GLU A 117 4.12 -16.78 19.71
CA GLU A 117 3.05 -16.97 20.72
C GLU A 117 1.67 -16.72 20.13
N TRP A 118 1.60 -15.81 19.16
CA TRP A 118 0.40 -15.46 18.43
C TRP A 118 0.59 -15.75 16.95
N LEU A 119 -0.40 -16.42 16.35
CA LEU A 119 -0.35 -16.76 14.93
C LEU A 119 -1.74 -16.62 14.30
N ALA A 120 -1.84 -15.85 13.24
CA ALA A 120 -3.03 -15.72 12.43
C ALA A 120 -2.76 -16.17 10.98
N ASN A 121 -3.79 -16.69 10.33
CA ASN A 121 -3.70 -17.03 8.92
C ASN A 121 -3.69 -15.77 8.06
N THR A 122 -2.82 -15.74 7.07
CA THR A 122 -2.78 -14.68 6.06
C THR A 122 -4.01 -14.76 5.17
N VAL A 123 -4.60 -13.61 4.87
CA VAL A 123 -5.74 -13.47 3.95
C VAL A 123 -5.33 -12.56 2.81
N VAL A 124 -5.45 -13.05 1.60
CA VAL A 124 -5.26 -12.27 0.38
C VAL A 124 -6.58 -12.09 -0.34
N VAL A 125 -6.80 -10.90 -0.89
CA VAL A 125 -8.03 -10.53 -1.59
C VAL A 125 -7.69 -10.00 -2.96
N LYS A 126 -8.39 -10.53 -3.97
CA LYS A 126 -8.24 -10.07 -5.34
C LYS A 126 -8.86 -8.67 -5.48
N LYS A 127 -8.09 -7.73 -5.99
CA LYS A 127 -8.54 -6.35 -6.24
C LYS A 127 -9.46 -6.29 -7.45
N LYS A 128 -10.22 -5.21 -7.60
CA LYS A 128 -11.11 -4.99 -8.77
C LYS A 128 -10.37 -5.04 -10.12
N ASN A 129 -9.09 -4.70 -10.13
CA ASN A 129 -8.25 -4.76 -11.34
C ASN A 129 -7.65 -6.16 -11.62
N GLY A 130 -8.09 -7.19 -10.91
CA GLY A 130 -7.65 -8.58 -11.07
C GLY A 130 -6.30 -8.92 -10.41
N LYS A 131 -5.59 -7.94 -9.82
CA LYS A 131 -4.35 -8.17 -9.06
C LYS A 131 -4.69 -8.58 -7.62
N TRP A 132 -3.78 -9.32 -7.01
CA TRP A 132 -3.82 -9.67 -5.58
C TRP A 132 -3.41 -8.49 -4.72
#